data_5b8ded984a5d595b3872c7b30b8bec45
#
_entry.id   5b8ded984a5d595b3872c7b30b8bec45
#
_cell.length_a   1.000
_cell.length_b   1.000
_cell.length_c   1.000
_cell.angle_alpha   90.00
_cell.angle_beta   90.00
_cell.angle_gamma   90.00
#
_symmetry.space_group_name_H-M   'P 1'
#
loop_
_entity.id
_entity.type
_entity.pdbx_description
1 polymer ?
#
loop_
_entity_poly.entity_id
_entity_poly.type
_entity_poly.pdbx_seq_one_letter_code
_entity_poly.pdbx_strand_id
1 'polypeptide(L)'
;MTKYNGWSNYETWNFKLWLDNDQEVYNYIIDEIKKIKTIGYDAEAFEVANFLRSYIDDNMPNLNVSTRSQSVLGSMCDKNGFYSDILNMALKDINTYEIAESYLEDLKEVA
;
A
#
# COMPACT_ATOMS: atom_id res chain seq x y z
N MET A 1 5.05 -18.50 13.78
CA MET A 1 5.00 -17.25 13.07
C MET A 1 3.88 -16.35 13.55
N THR A 2 4.19 -15.14 13.85
CA THR A 2 3.24 -14.21 14.42
C THR A 2 2.50 -13.47 13.32
N LYS A 3 1.18 -13.41 13.47
CA LYS A 3 0.36 -12.66 12.55
C LYS A 3 -0.29 -11.51 13.30
N TYR A 4 -0.65 -10.47 12.58
CA TYR A 4 -1.29 -9.31 13.17
C TYR A 4 -2.74 -9.25 12.69
N ASN A 5 -3.67 -9.49 13.59
CA ASN A 5 -5.11 -9.47 13.30
C ASN A 5 -5.47 -10.25 12.04
N GLY A 6 -4.82 -11.39 11.87
CA GLY A 6 -5.08 -12.24 10.71
C GLY A 6 -4.24 -11.95 9.48
N TRP A 7 -3.43 -10.89 9.54
CA TRP A 7 -2.55 -10.51 8.44
C TRP A 7 -1.11 -10.89 8.75
N SER A 8 -0.29 -10.98 7.71
CA SER A 8 1.11 -11.38 7.87
C SER A 8 1.89 -10.51 8.83
N ASN A 9 1.61 -9.21 8.82
CA ASN A 9 2.31 -8.29 9.68
C ASN A 9 1.47 -7.03 9.88
N TYR A 10 1.96 -6.18 10.77
CA TYR A 10 1.28 -4.94 11.11
C TYR A 10 1.10 -4.02 9.91
N GLU A 11 2.15 -3.91 9.11
CA GLU A 11 2.13 -2.98 7.97
C GLU A 11 1.04 -3.36 6.98
N THR A 12 0.86 -4.64 6.72
CA THR A 12 -0.17 -5.11 5.81
C THR A 12 -1.56 -4.82 6.36
N TRP A 13 -1.77 -5.14 7.63
CA TRP A 13 -3.05 -4.85 8.30
C TRP A 13 -3.34 -3.36 8.26
N ASN A 14 -2.36 -2.54 8.59
CA ASN A 14 -2.53 -1.11 8.67
C ASN A 14 -2.87 -0.50 7.32
N PHE A 15 -2.19 -0.94 6.28
CA PHE A 15 -2.46 -0.45 4.93
C PHE A 15 -3.89 -0.79 4.51
N LYS A 16 -4.28 -2.04 4.72
CA LYS A 16 -5.64 -2.47 4.37
C LYS A 16 -6.68 -1.65 5.14
N LEU A 17 -6.41 -1.40 6.41
CA LEU A 17 -7.30 -0.61 7.25
C LEU A 17 -7.51 0.80 6.69
N TRP A 18 -6.42 1.44 6.30
CA TRP A 18 -6.51 2.78 5.74
C TRP A 18 -7.23 2.80 4.40
N LEU A 19 -7.00 1.79 3.57
CA LEU A 19 -7.70 1.69 2.29
C LEU A 19 -9.21 1.57 2.51
N ASP A 20 -9.60 0.77 3.48
CA ASP A 20 -11.02 0.51 3.72
C ASP A 20 -11.73 1.65 4.42
N ASN A 21 -11.00 2.46 5.16
CA ASN A 21 -11.61 3.53 5.95
C ASN A 21 -11.86 4.81 5.16
N ASP A 22 -11.27 4.94 3.99
CA ASP A 22 -11.49 6.10 3.14
C ASP A 22 -12.39 5.68 2.00
N GLN A 23 -13.64 6.17 2.00
CA GLN A 23 -14.63 5.72 1.03
C GLN A 23 -14.19 5.97 -0.42
N GLU A 24 -13.59 7.10 -0.68
CA GLU A 24 -13.17 7.42 -2.04
C GLU A 24 -12.02 6.51 -2.49
N VAL A 25 -11.06 6.29 -1.59
CA VAL A 25 -9.95 5.41 -1.89
C VAL A 25 -10.45 3.98 -2.08
N TYR A 26 -11.31 3.54 -1.19
CA TYR A 26 -11.87 2.20 -1.29
C TYR A 26 -12.57 2.00 -2.63
N ASN A 27 -13.42 2.96 -3.02
CA ASN A 27 -14.15 2.86 -4.28
C ASN A 27 -13.19 2.81 -5.47
N TYR A 28 -12.14 3.64 -5.43
CA TYR A 28 -11.15 3.64 -6.50
C TYR A 28 -10.45 2.29 -6.60
N ILE A 29 -10.02 1.74 -5.47
CA ILE A 29 -9.32 0.46 -5.45
C ILE A 29 -10.23 -0.64 -6.00
N ILE A 30 -11.48 -0.68 -5.55
CA ILE A 30 -12.41 -1.72 -6.00
C ILE A 30 -12.68 -1.60 -7.50
N ASP A 31 -12.86 -0.37 -7.99
CA ASP A 31 -13.10 -0.19 -9.42
C ASP A 31 -11.94 -0.68 -10.26
N GLU A 32 -10.71 -0.42 -9.81
CA GLU A 32 -9.53 -0.86 -10.55
C GLU A 32 -9.40 -2.37 -10.51
N ILE A 33 -9.73 -2.98 -9.38
CA ILE A 33 -9.69 -4.44 -9.28
C ILE A 33 -10.71 -5.06 -10.22
N LYS A 34 -11.91 -4.46 -10.31
CA LYS A 34 -12.94 -4.97 -11.22
C LYS A 34 -12.48 -4.89 -12.67
N LYS A 35 -11.75 -3.84 -13.03
CA LYS A 35 -11.20 -3.73 -14.37
C LYS A 35 -10.21 -4.86 -14.65
N ILE A 36 -9.38 -5.17 -13.69
CA ILE A 36 -8.41 -6.25 -13.82
C ILE A 36 -9.14 -7.58 -14.01
N LYS A 37 -10.20 -7.80 -13.23
CA LYS A 37 -10.98 -9.03 -13.36
C LYS A 37 -11.65 -9.11 -14.73
N THR A 38 -12.10 -7.99 -15.25
CA THR A 38 -12.76 -7.96 -16.55
C THR A 38 -11.81 -8.37 -17.68
N ILE A 39 -10.55 -7.97 -17.55
CA ILE A 39 -9.55 -8.33 -18.57
C ILE A 39 -9.30 -9.85 -18.57
N GLY A 40 -9.43 -10.48 -17.41
CA GLY A 40 -9.32 -11.93 -17.33
C GLY A 40 -7.90 -12.45 -17.33
N TYR A 41 -7.03 -11.80 -16.56
CA TYR A 41 -5.66 -12.29 -16.40
C TYR A 41 -5.66 -13.66 -15.74
N ASP A 42 -4.73 -14.50 -16.15
CA ASP A 42 -4.57 -15.81 -15.54
C ASP A 42 -4.18 -15.71 -14.08
N ALA A 43 -3.38 -14.69 -13.74
CA ALA A 43 -2.91 -14.49 -12.38
C ALA A 43 -3.49 -13.20 -11.83
N GLU A 44 -4.80 -13.20 -11.57
CA GLU A 44 -5.49 -12.00 -11.09
C GLU A 44 -4.88 -11.44 -9.82
N ALA A 45 -4.59 -12.31 -8.85
CA ALA A 45 -4.07 -11.84 -7.57
C ALA A 45 -2.73 -11.15 -7.76
N PHE A 46 -1.91 -11.66 -8.66
CA PHE A 46 -0.62 -11.05 -8.95
C PHE A 46 -0.80 -9.67 -9.59
N GLU A 47 -1.74 -9.57 -10.52
CA GLU A 47 -2.00 -8.29 -11.18
C GLU A 47 -2.56 -7.26 -10.21
N VAL A 48 -3.46 -7.68 -9.34
CA VAL A 48 -4.00 -6.78 -8.33
C VAL A 48 -2.89 -6.37 -7.36
N ALA A 49 -2.03 -7.30 -6.99
CA ALA A 49 -0.90 -6.99 -6.09
C ALA A 49 0.02 -5.96 -6.74
N ASN A 50 0.28 -6.10 -8.04
CA ASN A 50 1.11 -5.13 -8.75
C ASN A 50 0.45 -3.75 -8.79
N PHE A 51 -0.85 -3.73 -9.00
CA PHE A 51 -1.58 -2.47 -8.97
C PHE A 51 -1.46 -1.81 -7.60
N LEU A 52 -1.63 -2.59 -6.53
CA LEU A 52 -1.53 -2.05 -5.18
C LEU A 52 -0.12 -1.54 -4.88
N ARG A 53 0.88 -2.26 -5.36
CA ARG A 53 2.27 -1.82 -5.16
C ARG A 53 2.52 -0.50 -5.90
N SER A 54 2.01 -0.37 -7.11
CA SER A 54 2.13 0.88 -7.85
C SER A 54 1.41 2.01 -7.14
N TYR A 55 0.25 1.71 -6.58
CA TYR A 55 -0.50 2.71 -5.84
C TYR A 55 0.31 3.22 -4.64
N ILE A 56 0.95 2.30 -3.91
CA ILE A 56 1.80 2.67 -2.79
C ILE A 56 2.93 3.58 -3.27
N ASP A 57 3.60 3.17 -4.32
CA ASP A 57 4.75 3.92 -4.82
C ASP A 57 4.35 5.31 -5.33
N ASP A 58 3.22 5.39 -6.01
CA ASP A 58 2.77 6.66 -6.59
C ASP A 58 2.32 7.65 -5.53
N ASN A 59 1.89 7.16 -4.38
CA ASN A 59 1.37 8.01 -3.32
C ASN A 59 2.33 8.17 -2.16
N MET A 60 3.53 7.66 -2.27
CA MET A 60 4.50 7.76 -1.20
C MET A 60 4.90 9.21 -0.99
N PRO A 61 4.89 9.67 0.27
CA PRO A 61 5.31 11.04 0.55
C PRO A 61 6.74 11.28 0.14
N ASN A 62 7.01 12.47 -0.37
CA ASN A 62 8.37 12.84 -0.71
C ASN A 62 9.03 13.50 0.48
N LEU A 63 9.74 12.71 1.26
CA LEU A 63 10.40 13.17 2.46
C LEU A 63 11.67 13.94 2.16
N ASN A 64 12.07 13.97 0.90
CA ASN A 64 13.26 14.70 0.49
C ASN A 64 12.96 16.09 0.00
N VAL A 65 11.70 16.46 -0.04
CA VAL A 65 11.34 17.79 -0.45
C VAL A 65 11.95 18.78 0.50
N SER A 66 12.71 19.67 -0.04
CA SER A 66 13.32 20.67 0.74
C SER A 66 12.26 21.62 1.22
N THR A 67 12.20 21.82 2.50
CA THR A 67 11.27 22.74 3.06
C THR A 67 12.04 23.80 3.76
N ARG A 68 11.34 24.79 4.16
CA ARG A 68 11.95 25.84 4.88
C ARG A 68 12.53 25.36 6.14
N SER A 69 12.01 24.35 6.73
CA SER A 69 12.58 23.79 7.92
C SER A 69 13.91 23.16 7.64
N GLN A 70 14.27 23.06 6.38
CA GLN A 70 15.56 22.54 6.00
C GLN A 70 16.66 23.36 6.60
N SER A 71 16.48 24.65 6.74
CA SER A 71 17.51 25.48 7.31
C SER A 71 17.74 25.10 8.76
N VAL A 72 16.68 24.79 9.45
CA VAL A 72 16.78 24.37 10.84
C VAL A 72 17.26 22.94 10.89
N LEU A 73 16.87 22.16 9.90
CA LEU A 73 17.20 20.76 9.83
C LEU A 73 18.38 20.47 8.93
N GLY A 74 19.14 21.51 8.61
CA GLY A 74 20.28 21.32 7.73
C GLY A 74 21.16 20.19 8.19
N SER A 75 21.39 20.13 9.47
CA SER A 75 22.16 19.05 10.04
C SER A 75 21.39 17.74 10.07
N MET A 76 20.13 17.80 9.67
CA MET A 76 19.26 16.64 9.71
C MET A 76 18.98 16.07 8.33
N CYS A 77 19.77 16.44 7.35
CA CYS A 77 19.64 15.82 6.03
C CYS A 77 19.75 14.32 6.17
N ASP A 78 20.66 13.89 7.02
CA ASP A 78 20.83 12.47 7.27
C ASP A 78 19.59 11.88 7.91
N LYS A 79 18.91 12.69 8.72
CA LYS A 79 17.71 12.22 9.37
C LYS A 79 16.57 12.06 8.38
N ASN A 80 16.52 12.92 7.38
CA ASN A 80 15.54 12.72 6.31
C ASN A 80 15.78 11.40 5.61
N GLY A 81 17.04 11.06 5.40
CA GLY A 81 17.39 9.78 4.84
C GLY A 81 16.98 8.64 5.74
N PHE A 82 17.15 8.83 7.04
CA PHE A 82 16.77 7.82 8.01
C PHE A 82 15.25 7.59 7.96
N TYR A 83 14.46 8.65 7.95
CA TYR A 83 13.01 8.52 7.88
C TYR A 83 12.58 7.87 6.56
N SER A 84 13.22 8.25 5.47
CA SER A 84 12.94 7.63 4.18
C SER A 84 13.21 6.13 4.21
N ASP A 85 14.33 5.75 4.83
CA ASP A 85 14.67 4.34 4.93
C ASP A 85 13.65 3.58 5.74
N ILE A 86 13.23 4.14 6.87
CA ILE A 86 12.24 3.49 7.71
C ILE A 86 10.92 3.36 6.95
N LEU A 87 10.49 4.43 6.29
CA LEU A 87 9.26 4.38 5.51
C LEU A 87 9.35 3.35 4.40
N ASN A 88 10.46 3.34 3.68
CA ASN A 88 10.63 2.38 2.58
C ASN A 88 10.61 0.94 3.10
N MET A 89 11.21 0.69 4.24
CA MET A 89 11.19 -0.64 4.82
C MET A 89 9.78 -1.05 5.20
N ALA A 90 9.04 -0.14 5.83
CA ALA A 90 7.67 -0.44 6.21
C ALA A 90 6.82 -0.71 4.97
N LEU A 91 6.98 0.09 3.93
CA LEU A 91 6.20 -0.08 2.71
C LEU A 91 6.53 -1.39 2.01
N LYS A 92 7.80 -1.81 2.06
CA LYS A 92 8.21 -3.08 1.48
C LYS A 92 7.57 -4.26 2.20
N ASP A 93 7.36 -4.11 3.49
CA ASP A 93 6.80 -5.19 4.29
C ASP A 93 5.30 -5.37 4.07
N ILE A 94 4.66 -4.41 3.40
CA ILE A 94 3.24 -4.57 3.07
C ILE A 94 3.11 -5.70 2.05
N ASN A 95 2.35 -6.73 2.44
CA ASN A 95 2.13 -7.87 1.57
C ASN A 95 0.94 -7.60 0.66
N THR A 96 1.22 -6.97 -0.48
CA THR A 96 0.15 -6.58 -1.39
C THR A 96 -0.57 -7.78 -1.99
N TYR A 97 0.12 -8.90 -2.10
CA TYR A 97 -0.52 -10.10 -2.61
C TYR A 97 -1.60 -10.61 -1.66
N GLU A 98 -1.31 -10.57 -0.37
CA GLU A 98 -2.27 -10.97 0.65
C GLU A 98 -3.51 -10.09 0.60
N ILE A 99 -3.30 -8.79 0.44
CA ILE A 99 -4.40 -7.84 0.34
C ILE A 99 -5.19 -8.09 -0.95
N ALA A 100 -4.48 -8.35 -2.05
CA ALA A 100 -5.13 -8.63 -3.32
C ALA A 100 -6.03 -9.85 -3.22
N GLU A 101 -5.54 -10.90 -2.57
CA GLU A 101 -6.34 -12.10 -2.39
C GLU A 101 -7.59 -11.83 -1.56
N SER A 102 -7.45 -10.99 -0.54
CA SER A 102 -8.58 -10.64 0.31
C SER A 102 -9.67 -9.91 -0.48
N TYR A 103 -9.27 -8.93 -1.28
CA TYR A 103 -10.26 -8.21 -2.08
C TYR A 103 -10.92 -9.11 -3.13
N LEU A 104 -10.13 -9.96 -3.76
CA LEU A 104 -10.68 -10.86 -4.77
C LEU A 104 -11.66 -11.85 -4.16
N GLU A 105 -11.37 -12.31 -2.95
CA GLU A 105 -12.26 -13.22 -2.25
C GLU A 105 -13.59 -12.52 -1.93
N ASP A 106 -13.51 -11.28 -1.46
CA ASP A 106 -14.70 -10.51 -1.16
C ASP A 106 -15.56 -10.30 -2.41
N LEU A 107 -14.93 -10.02 -3.54
CA LEU A 107 -15.66 -9.79 -4.77
C LEU A 107 -16.31 -11.06 -5.30
N LYS A 108 -15.69 -12.21 -5.04
CA LYS A 108 -16.27 -13.47 -5.42
C LYS A 108 -17.59 -13.71 -4.70
N GLU A 109 -17.60 -13.40 -3.42
CA GLU A 109 -18.78 -13.66 -2.60
C GLU A 109 -19.94 -12.76 -2.97
N VAL A 110 -19.63 -11.57 -3.48
CA VAL A 110 -20.65 -10.61 -3.86
C VAL A 110 -21.23 -10.95 -5.23
N ALA A 111 -20.41 -11.56 -6.05
CA ALA A 111 -20.86 -11.93 -7.39
C ALA A 111 -21.80 -13.12 -7.31
#